data_c0b45c8163c333c43318658d8015da78
#
_entry.id   c0b45c8163c333c43318658d8015da78
#
_cell.length_a   1.000
_cell.length_b   1.000
_cell.length_c   1.000
_cell.angle_alpha   90.00
_cell.angle_beta   90.00
_cell.angle_gamma   90.00
#
_symmetry.space_group_name_H-M   'P 1'
#
loop_
_entity.id
_entity.type
_entity.pdbx_description
1 polymer ?
#
loop_
_entity_poly.entity_id
_entity_poly.type
_entity_poly.pdbx_seq_one_letter_code
_entity_poly.pdbx_strand_id
1 'polypeptide(L)'
;MRTTFLALLICFACLPLAGCKKDAEAKTILTDFDSFTNEMVKRVDAASSPADGVDDAQKYFDSRKTEMTGKMDKLKAIRGYQVGEETKKMMESSLVEDAKKVANLHVKYMGASMRDPAFKAKLDKLTTDYQGLFKM
;
A
#
# COMPACT_ATOMS: atom_id res chain seq x y z
N MET A 1 -41.16 -50.39 -26.07
CA MET A 1 -39.79 -50.73 -26.48
C MET A 1 -38.94 -49.49 -26.34
N ARG A 2 -38.09 -49.60 -25.36
CA ARG A 2 -36.65 -49.32 -25.49
C ARG A 2 -36.37 -47.88 -25.80
N THR A 3 -35.61 -47.17 -25.15
CA THR A 3 -34.47 -47.33 -24.25
C THR A 3 -34.04 -45.97 -23.84
N THR A 4 -33.82 -45.80 -22.67
CA THR A 4 -32.52 -45.67 -21.97
C THR A 4 -31.94 -44.29 -21.94
N PHE A 5 -31.72 -43.89 -20.75
CA PHE A 5 -30.40 -43.82 -20.13
C PHE A 5 -29.47 -42.73 -20.59
N LEU A 6 -29.00 -42.10 -19.65
CA LEU A 6 -27.73 -41.39 -19.60
C LEU A 6 -27.81 -39.88 -19.75
N ALA A 7 -27.97 -39.24 -18.64
CA ALA A 7 -27.17 -38.04 -18.37
C ALA A 7 -27.14 -37.74 -16.90
N LEU A 8 -26.63 -38.68 -16.16
CA LEU A 8 -26.08 -38.41 -14.85
C LEU A 8 -24.58 -38.32 -15.08
N LEU A 9 -24.02 -37.19 -15.05
CA LEU A 9 -22.65 -36.86 -14.62
C LEU A 9 -22.36 -35.46 -15.09
N ILE A 10 -22.05 -34.70 -14.18
CA ILE A 10 -20.96 -33.71 -14.02
C ILE A 10 -21.50 -32.49 -13.32
N CYS A 11 -21.88 -32.69 -12.09
CA CYS A 11 -21.81 -31.62 -11.09
C CYS A 11 -20.65 -31.92 -10.16
N PHE A 12 -19.44 -31.90 -10.72
CA PHE A 12 -18.24 -32.04 -9.89
C PHE A 12 -17.16 -31.17 -10.46
N ALA A 13 -17.13 -29.91 -10.13
CA ALA A 13 -15.95 -29.06 -10.12
C ALA A 13 -16.29 -27.58 -9.87
N CYS A 14 -17.00 -27.30 -8.81
CA CYS A 14 -16.96 -25.96 -8.23
C CYS A 14 -16.66 -26.09 -6.74
N LEU A 15 -15.49 -26.63 -6.43
CA LEU A 15 -14.87 -26.32 -5.15
C LEU A 15 -14.45 -24.86 -5.24
N PRO A 16 -15.10 -23.94 -4.52
CA PRO A 16 -14.62 -22.58 -4.47
C PRO A 16 -13.28 -22.63 -3.76
N LEU A 17 -12.25 -22.28 -4.45
CA LEU A 17 -10.99 -21.83 -3.89
C LEU A 17 -11.29 -20.57 -3.07
N ALA A 18 -11.82 -20.75 -1.87
CA ALA A 18 -12.15 -19.66 -0.95
C ALA A 18 -10.90 -18.86 -0.52
N GLY A 19 -9.70 -19.37 -0.83
CA GLY A 19 -8.43 -18.65 -0.68
C GLY A 19 -8.22 -17.53 -1.70
N CYS A 20 -8.69 -17.68 -2.93
CA CYS A 20 -8.42 -16.73 -4.01
C CYS A 20 -9.10 -15.36 -3.87
N LYS A 21 -10.14 -15.22 -3.08
CA LYS A 21 -10.85 -13.94 -2.93
C LYS A 21 -10.06 -12.90 -2.16
N LYS A 22 -9.30 -13.31 -1.17
CA LYS A 22 -8.52 -12.37 -0.35
C LYS A 22 -7.16 -12.02 -0.96
N ASP A 23 -6.60 -12.88 -1.77
CA ASP A 23 -5.37 -12.60 -2.53
C ASP A 23 -5.55 -11.39 -3.46
N ALA A 24 -6.63 -11.36 -4.23
CA ALA A 24 -6.91 -10.24 -5.14
C ALA A 24 -7.12 -8.92 -4.37
N GLU A 25 -7.88 -8.98 -3.27
CA GLU A 25 -8.10 -7.80 -2.41
C GLU A 25 -6.79 -7.29 -1.79
N ALA A 26 -5.98 -8.18 -1.23
CA ALA A 26 -4.68 -7.84 -0.65
C ALA A 26 -3.74 -7.24 -1.70
N LYS A 27 -3.58 -7.87 -2.86
CA LYS A 27 -2.74 -7.39 -3.96
C LYS A 27 -3.17 -6.01 -4.45
N THR A 28 -4.47 -5.76 -4.57
CA THR A 28 -5.00 -4.43 -4.94
C THR A 28 -4.64 -3.38 -3.91
N ILE A 29 -4.84 -3.66 -2.62
CA ILE A 29 -4.48 -2.72 -1.55
C ILE A 29 -2.98 -2.41 -1.56
N LEU A 30 -2.12 -3.42 -1.71
CA LEU A 30 -0.67 -3.23 -1.78
C LEU A 30 -0.25 -2.38 -2.99
N THR A 31 -0.86 -2.61 -4.15
CA THR A 31 -0.63 -1.78 -5.35
C THR A 31 -1.06 -0.33 -5.14
N ASP A 32 -2.17 -0.11 -4.45
CA ASP A 32 -2.65 1.23 -4.12
C ASP A 32 -1.69 1.96 -3.16
N PHE A 33 -1.13 1.24 -2.17
CA PHE A 33 -0.10 1.77 -1.27
C PHE A 33 1.18 2.12 -2.00
N ASP A 34 1.68 1.25 -2.88
CA ASP A 34 2.86 1.51 -3.70
C ASP A 34 2.64 2.75 -4.59
N SER A 35 1.50 2.84 -5.27
CA SER A 35 1.13 3.98 -6.12
C SER A 35 1.03 5.27 -5.31
N PHE A 36 0.40 5.23 -4.15
CA PHE A 36 0.28 6.36 -3.23
C PHE A 36 1.65 6.84 -2.75
N THR A 37 2.51 5.91 -2.33
CA THR A 37 3.86 6.21 -1.85
C THR A 37 4.73 6.80 -2.96
N ASN A 38 4.71 6.20 -4.15
CA ASN A 38 5.48 6.66 -5.29
C ASN A 38 5.04 8.08 -5.73
N GLU A 39 3.73 8.35 -5.75
CA GLU A 39 3.23 9.69 -6.11
C GLU A 39 3.62 10.72 -5.03
N MET A 40 3.55 10.37 -3.76
CA MET A 40 3.96 11.25 -2.66
C MET A 40 5.46 11.60 -2.75
N VAL A 41 6.33 10.59 -2.94
CA VAL A 41 7.78 10.80 -3.12
C VAL A 41 8.07 11.63 -4.36
N LYS A 42 7.41 11.34 -5.49
CA LYS A 42 7.55 12.09 -6.73
C LYS A 42 7.22 13.57 -6.57
N ARG A 43 6.20 13.92 -5.77
CA ARG A 43 5.83 15.31 -5.50
C ARG A 43 6.93 16.06 -4.74
N VAL A 44 7.58 15.41 -3.78
CA VAL A 44 8.74 15.99 -3.12
C VAL A 44 9.86 16.28 -4.12
N ASP A 45 10.08 15.40 -5.08
CA ASP A 45 11.18 15.47 -6.03
C ASP A 45 10.93 16.40 -7.23
N ALA A 46 9.68 16.61 -7.59
CA ALA A 46 9.31 17.35 -8.82
C ALA A 46 9.22 18.87 -8.64
N ALA A 47 9.18 19.36 -7.40
CA ALA A 47 9.03 20.78 -7.14
C ALA A 47 10.33 21.55 -7.38
N SER A 48 10.20 22.85 -7.64
CA SER A 48 11.32 23.76 -7.85
C SER A 48 12.16 24.00 -6.59
N SER A 49 11.57 23.81 -5.41
CA SER A 49 12.28 23.81 -4.14
C SER A 49 11.89 22.59 -3.30
N PRO A 50 12.81 22.05 -2.46
CA PRO A 50 12.49 20.94 -1.56
C PRO A 50 11.33 21.24 -0.59
N ALA A 51 11.22 22.49 -0.13
CA ALA A 51 10.17 22.91 0.81
C ALA A 51 8.78 22.87 0.15
N ASP A 52 8.67 23.38 -1.09
CA ASP A 52 7.41 23.34 -1.84
C ASP A 52 7.01 21.90 -2.17
N GLY A 53 8.00 21.05 -2.48
CA GLY A 53 7.77 19.64 -2.75
C GLY A 53 7.21 18.89 -1.54
N VAL A 54 7.75 19.13 -0.36
CA VAL A 54 7.23 18.53 0.88
C VAL A 54 5.83 19.06 1.20
N ASP A 55 5.57 20.35 0.99
CA ASP A 55 4.23 20.93 1.19
C ASP A 55 3.20 20.32 0.22
N ASP A 56 3.55 20.12 -1.04
CA ASP A 56 2.66 19.45 -2.02
C ASP A 56 2.43 17.98 -1.68
N ALA A 57 3.49 17.28 -1.29
CA ALA A 57 3.38 15.89 -0.84
C ALA A 57 2.52 15.75 0.43
N GLN A 58 2.64 16.68 1.39
CA GLN A 58 1.80 16.69 2.59
C GLN A 58 0.32 16.91 2.26
N LYS A 59 0.00 17.87 1.37
CA LYS A 59 -1.38 18.08 0.90
C LYS A 59 -1.94 16.84 0.22
N TYR A 60 -1.15 16.19 -0.61
CA TYR A 60 -1.55 14.94 -1.25
C TYR A 60 -1.79 13.84 -0.21
N PHE A 61 -0.88 13.66 0.75
CA PHE A 61 -1.03 12.72 1.85
C PHE A 61 -2.35 12.99 2.61
N ASP A 62 -2.58 14.22 3.03
CA ASP A 62 -3.76 14.60 3.82
C ASP A 62 -5.05 14.33 3.05
N SER A 63 -5.07 14.56 1.73
CA SER A 63 -6.22 14.29 0.87
C SER A 63 -6.55 12.80 0.74
N ARG A 64 -5.58 11.92 0.91
CA ARG A 64 -5.72 10.47 0.74
C ARG A 64 -5.69 9.69 2.07
N LYS A 65 -5.36 10.35 3.16
CA LYS A 65 -5.13 9.72 4.48
C LYS A 65 -6.29 8.82 4.91
N THR A 66 -7.50 9.30 4.86
CA THR A 66 -8.69 8.54 5.29
C THR A 66 -8.88 7.27 4.45
N GLU A 67 -8.71 7.37 3.14
CA GLU A 67 -8.80 6.22 2.23
C GLU A 67 -7.72 5.20 2.54
N MET A 68 -6.47 5.64 2.68
CA MET A 68 -5.33 4.77 2.94
C MET A 68 -5.40 4.10 4.31
N THR A 69 -5.88 4.82 5.33
CA THR A 69 -6.18 4.23 6.64
C THR A 69 -7.20 3.10 6.52
N GLY A 70 -8.32 3.33 5.84
CA GLY A 70 -9.34 2.30 5.63
C GLY A 70 -8.84 1.09 4.84
N LYS A 71 -7.93 1.28 3.89
CA LYS A 71 -7.26 0.19 3.16
C LYS A 71 -6.31 -0.59 4.07
N MET A 72 -5.54 0.10 4.93
CA MET A 72 -4.66 -0.55 5.90
C MET A 72 -5.47 -1.40 6.90
N ASP A 73 -6.59 -0.90 7.39
CA ASP A 73 -7.46 -1.65 8.30
C ASP A 73 -8.00 -2.93 7.64
N LYS A 74 -8.40 -2.84 6.37
CA LYS A 74 -8.80 -4.03 5.59
C LYS A 74 -7.65 -5.02 5.44
N LEU A 75 -6.45 -4.53 5.14
CA LEU A 75 -5.27 -5.39 5.00
C LEU A 75 -4.93 -6.10 6.32
N LYS A 76 -4.99 -5.37 7.45
CA LYS A 76 -4.78 -5.94 8.80
C LYS A 76 -5.84 -6.96 9.19
N ALA A 77 -7.06 -6.83 8.68
CA ALA A 77 -8.14 -7.78 8.93
C ALA A 77 -7.98 -9.10 8.16
N ILE A 78 -7.14 -9.15 7.14
CA ILE A 78 -6.86 -10.37 6.38
C ILE A 78 -6.02 -11.33 7.23
N ARG A 79 -6.57 -12.51 7.47
CA ARG A 79 -5.87 -13.57 8.22
C ARG A 79 -4.97 -14.38 7.30
N GLY A 80 -3.81 -14.81 7.79
CA GLY A 80 -2.81 -15.52 7.00
C GLY A 80 -3.32 -16.77 6.27
N TYR A 81 -4.36 -17.44 6.79
CA TYR A 81 -4.99 -18.60 6.12
C TYR A 81 -5.94 -18.22 4.97
N GLN A 82 -6.25 -16.93 4.80
CA GLN A 82 -7.14 -16.41 3.74
C GLN A 82 -6.39 -16.02 2.47
N VAL A 83 -5.06 -16.05 2.49
CA VAL A 83 -4.19 -15.70 1.38
C VAL A 83 -3.11 -16.75 1.16
N GLY A 84 -2.66 -16.86 -0.09
CA GLY A 84 -1.55 -17.74 -0.46
C GLY A 84 -0.19 -17.23 0.02
N GLU A 85 0.82 -18.11 0.01
CA GLU A 85 2.18 -17.79 0.49
C GLU A 85 2.84 -16.64 -0.29
N GLU A 86 2.56 -16.54 -1.59
CA GLU A 86 3.05 -15.43 -2.42
C GLU A 86 2.51 -14.10 -1.91
N THR A 87 1.20 -14.02 -1.66
CA THR A 87 0.54 -12.81 -1.16
C THR A 87 1.01 -12.43 0.24
N LYS A 88 1.26 -13.42 1.11
CA LYS A 88 1.88 -13.16 2.43
C LYS A 88 3.24 -12.48 2.30
N LYS A 89 4.11 -13.02 1.45
CA LYS A 89 5.42 -12.44 1.18
C LYS A 89 5.30 -11.02 0.62
N MET A 90 4.34 -10.79 -0.29
CA MET A 90 4.08 -9.44 -0.81
C MET A 90 3.62 -8.48 0.30
N MET A 91 2.74 -8.93 1.21
CA MET A 91 2.27 -8.10 2.32
C MET A 91 3.43 -7.68 3.24
N GLU A 92 4.37 -8.60 3.49
CA GLU A 92 5.55 -8.33 4.33
C GLU A 92 6.55 -7.40 3.63
N SER A 93 6.85 -7.62 2.34
CA SER A 93 7.90 -6.90 1.63
C SER A 93 7.46 -5.53 1.12
N SER A 94 6.27 -5.43 0.50
CA SER A 94 5.83 -4.20 -0.18
C SER A 94 5.71 -3.02 0.78
N LEU A 95 5.09 -3.22 1.95
CA LEU A 95 4.94 -2.15 2.94
C LEU A 95 6.29 -1.70 3.52
N VAL A 96 7.23 -2.63 3.68
CA VAL A 96 8.60 -2.29 4.13
C VAL A 96 9.34 -1.50 3.05
N GLU A 97 9.19 -1.88 1.79
CA GLU A 97 9.80 -1.14 0.67
C GLU A 97 9.22 0.26 0.55
N ASP A 98 7.92 0.42 0.67
CA ASP A 98 7.25 1.73 0.66
C ASP A 98 7.71 2.61 1.84
N ALA A 99 7.80 2.05 3.03
CA ALA A 99 8.34 2.76 4.19
C ALA A 99 9.80 3.20 3.97
N LYS A 100 10.62 2.37 3.33
CA LYS A 100 12.00 2.73 2.96
C LYS A 100 12.07 3.87 1.95
N LYS A 101 11.19 3.90 0.94
CA LYS A 101 11.13 5.01 -0.04
C LYS A 101 10.93 6.34 0.68
N VAL A 102 10.00 6.40 1.62
CA VAL A 102 9.72 7.62 2.41
C VAL A 102 10.88 7.96 3.36
N ALA A 103 11.44 6.97 4.04
CA ALA A 103 12.60 7.19 4.92
C ALA A 103 13.83 7.71 4.14
N ASN A 104 14.03 7.28 2.91
CA ASN A 104 15.11 7.73 2.05
C ASN A 104 15.03 9.22 1.69
N LEU A 105 13.87 9.88 1.83
CA LEU A 105 13.76 11.32 1.67
C LEU A 105 14.66 12.06 2.67
N HIS A 106 14.79 11.57 3.92
CA HIS A 106 15.70 12.16 4.89
C HIS A 106 17.16 12.07 4.45
N VAL A 107 17.56 10.94 3.88
CA VAL A 107 18.94 10.77 3.35
C VAL A 107 19.17 11.69 2.15
N LYS A 108 18.22 11.70 1.21
CA LYS A 108 18.31 12.51 0.00
C LYS A 108 18.39 14.01 0.29
N TYR A 109 17.60 14.48 1.25
CA TYR A 109 17.49 15.89 1.59
C TYR A 109 18.24 16.28 2.86
N MET A 110 19.18 15.45 3.33
CA MET A 110 19.96 15.72 4.55
C MET A 110 20.65 17.09 4.51
N GLY A 111 21.30 17.41 3.40
CA GLY A 111 21.97 18.70 3.26
C GLY A 111 21.04 19.92 3.29
N ALA A 112 19.81 19.78 2.76
CA ALA A 112 18.80 20.82 2.87
C ALA A 112 18.26 20.95 4.31
N SER A 113 18.00 19.83 4.95
CA SER A 113 17.51 19.76 6.34
C SER A 113 18.51 20.35 7.33
N MET A 114 19.80 20.21 7.09
CA MET A 114 20.84 20.81 7.94
C MET A 114 20.91 22.34 7.82
N ARG A 115 20.55 22.89 6.67
CA ARG A 115 20.59 24.34 6.40
C ARG A 115 19.27 25.05 6.70
N ASP A 116 18.17 24.33 6.67
CA ASP A 116 16.82 24.87 6.87
C ASP A 116 16.05 24.02 7.88
N PRO A 117 16.00 24.45 9.14
CA PRO A 117 15.23 23.78 10.20
C PRO A 117 13.72 23.73 9.95
N ALA A 118 13.17 24.72 9.22
CA ALA A 118 11.75 24.74 8.86
C ALA A 118 11.43 23.65 7.83
N PHE A 119 12.28 23.49 6.83
CA PHE A 119 12.18 22.38 5.89
C PHE A 119 12.30 21.03 6.60
N LYS A 120 13.27 20.89 7.51
CA LYS A 120 13.44 19.67 8.30
C LYS A 120 12.15 19.31 9.04
N ALA A 121 11.53 20.27 9.72
CA ALA A 121 10.30 20.04 10.49
C ALA A 121 9.14 19.57 9.59
N LYS A 122 9.01 20.11 8.38
CA LYS A 122 8.01 19.68 7.38
C LYS A 122 8.27 18.24 6.93
N LEU A 123 9.51 17.89 6.62
CA LEU A 123 9.90 16.55 6.19
C LEU A 123 9.68 15.52 7.31
N ASP A 124 10.06 15.87 8.55
CA ASP A 124 9.83 15.04 9.73
C ASP A 124 8.31 14.80 9.93
N LYS A 125 7.48 15.84 9.76
CA LYS A 125 6.02 15.73 9.84
C LYS A 125 5.47 14.76 8.79
N LEU A 126 5.80 14.95 7.52
CA LEU A 126 5.35 14.09 6.42
C LEU A 126 5.70 12.62 6.69
N THR A 127 6.94 12.37 7.10
CA THR A 127 7.43 11.01 7.38
C THR A 127 6.71 10.40 8.59
N THR A 128 6.50 11.17 9.65
CA THR A 128 5.81 10.73 10.86
C THR A 128 4.33 10.43 10.57
N ASP A 129 3.66 11.28 9.80
CA ASP A 129 2.27 11.09 9.41
C ASP A 129 2.11 9.83 8.54
N TYR A 130 3.04 9.61 7.59
CA TYR A 130 3.06 8.40 6.78
C TYR A 130 3.24 7.14 7.63
N GLN A 131 4.22 7.14 8.55
CA GLN A 131 4.43 6.03 9.47
C GLN A 131 3.21 5.78 10.37
N GLY A 132 2.44 6.81 10.66
CA GLY A 132 1.19 6.71 11.42
C GLY A 132 0.16 5.78 10.79
N LEU A 133 0.16 5.60 9.45
CA LEU A 133 -0.73 4.66 8.76
C LEU A 133 -0.50 3.20 9.18
N PHE A 134 0.69 2.87 9.67
CA PHE A 134 1.08 1.49 10.02
C PHE A 134 0.95 1.18 11.51
N LYS A 135 0.89 2.20 12.36
CA LYS A 135 0.93 2.05 13.82
C LYS A 135 -0.41 1.80 14.48
N MET A 136 -1.53 1.98 13.75
CA MET A 136 -2.88 1.80 14.32
C MET A 136 -3.30 0.34 14.45
#